data_cc2762abf97b717d7b3d0493ea276aa7
#
_entry.id   cc2762abf97b717d7b3d0493ea276aa7
#
_cell.length_a   1.000
_cell.length_b   1.000
_cell.length_c   1.000
_cell.angle_alpha   90.00
_cell.angle_beta   90.00
_cell.angle_gamma   90.00
#
_symmetry.space_group_name_H-M   'P 1'
#
loop_
_entity.id
_entity.type
_entity.pdbx_description
1 polymer ?
#
loop_
_entity_poly.entity_id
_entity_poly.type
_entity_poly.pdbx_seq_one_letter_code
_entity_poly.pdbx_strand_id
1 'polypeptide(L)'
;MKYSVKDFDEKAQNIYQNDNQVVTHLNIKADQIIPTHDTSMSVVVVIYEGEVIFTEEDKEFTIKPGDIIQLDPGIAHSLKAIKDSKLMVIKSDLK
;
A
#
# COMPACT_ATOMS: atom_id res chain seq x y z
N MET A 1 1.66 20.04 8.20
CA MET A 1 0.78 20.18 7.02
C MET A 1 -0.25 19.08 7.04
N LYS A 2 -1.43 19.36 6.53
CA LYS A 2 -2.53 18.40 6.52
C LYS A 2 -2.88 18.00 5.09
N TYR A 3 -3.04 16.70 4.85
CA TYR A 3 -3.53 16.16 3.58
C TYR A 3 -4.85 15.44 3.84
N SER A 4 -5.75 15.47 2.88
CA SER A 4 -7.04 14.81 2.98
C SER A 4 -7.16 13.74 1.90
N VAL A 5 -7.45 12.51 2.30
CA VAL A 5 -7.49 11.37 1.36
C VAL A 5 -8.58 11.52 0.31
N LYS A 6 -9.61 12.30 0.58
CA LYS A 6 -10.68 12.56 -0.41
C LYS A 6 -10.17 13.29 -1.66
N ASP A 7 -8.99 13.89 -1.59
CA ASP A 7 -8.40 14.60 -2.71
C ASP A 7 -7.58 13.68 -3.61
N PHE A 8 -7.44 12.39 -3.26
CA PHE A 8 -6.60 11.42 -3.96
C PHE A 8 -7.47 10.29 -4.52
N ASP A 9 -7.97 10.46 -5.74
CA ASP A 9 -8.91 9.52 -6.37
C ASP A 9 -8.28 8.64 -7.45
N GLU A 10 -7.01 8.82 -7.75
CA GLU A 10 -6.31 7.97 -8.71
C GLU A 10 -5.96 6.62 -8.08
N LYS A 11 -5.71 5.62 -8.93
CA LYS A 11 -5.37 4.26 -8.49
C LYS A 11 -4.17 4.26 -7.54
N ALA A 12 -3.13 5.03 -7.88
CA ALA A 12 -1.94 5.18 -7.04
C ALA A 12 -1.44 6.62 -7.15
N GLN A 13 -1.25 7.27 -6.02
CA GLN A 13 -0.91 8.69 -6.01
C GLN A 13 -0.07 9.01 -4.79
N ASN A 14 1.09 9.66 -5.01
CA ASN A 14 1.92 10.07 -3.90
C ASN A 14 1.28 11.27 -3.20
N ILE A 15 1.07 11.14 -1.88
CA ILE A 15 0.56 12.22 -1.04
C ILE A 15 1.70 13.14 -0.65
N TYR A 16 2.84 12.56 -0.29
CA TYR A 16 3.97 13.26 0.27
C TYR A 16 5.25 12.51 -0.08
N GLN A 17 6.31 13.25 -0.35
CA GLN A 17 7.60 12.64 -0.65
C GLN A 17 8.73 13.59 -0.22
N ASN A 18 9.75 13.02 0.41
CA ASN A 18 11.01 13.69 0.67
C ASN A 18 12.17 12.71 0.39
N ASP A 19 13.38 13.08 0.79
CA ASP A 19 14.57 12.25 0.49
C ASP A 19 14.53 10.87 1.14
N ASN A 20 13.80 10.71 2.24
CA ASN A 20 13.82 9.49 3.05
C ASN A 20 12.48 8.77 3.10
N GLN A 21 11.41 9.36 2.62
CA GLN A 21 10.08 8.80 2.81
C GLN A 21 9.14 9.15 1.65
N VAL A 22 8.33 8.17 1.25
CA VAL A 22 7.26 8.37 0.28
C VAL A 22 5.98 7.82 0.88
N VAL A 23 4.93 8.62 0.91
CA VAL A 23 3.60 8.18 1.34
C VAL A 23 2.69 8.15 0.12
N THR A 24 2.23 6.96 -0.24
CA THR A 24 1.40 6.73 -1.42
C THR A 24 0.00 6.32 -0.99
N HIS A 25 -1.00 6.91 -1.61
CA HIS A 25 -2.39 6.50 -1.42
C HIS A 25 -2.80 5.60 -2.58
N LEU A 26 -3.42 4.47 -2.25
CA LEU A 26 -3.99 3.55 -3.24
C LEU A 26 -5.49 3.60 -3.14
N ASN A 27 -6.14 3.77 -4.29
CA ASN A 27 -7.60 3.73 -4.43
C ASN A 27 -7.89 2.71 -5.52
N ILE A 28 -8.14 1.46 -5.12
CA ILE A 28 -8.28 0.34 -6.04
C ILE A 28 -9.70 -0.18 -6.02
N LYS A 29 -10.21 -0.46 -7.22
CA LYS A 29 -11.54 -1.01 -7.39
C LYS A 29 -11.50 -2.53 -7.31
N ALA A 30 -12.64 -3.14 -7.03
CA ALA A 30 -12.76 -4.60 -6.99
C ALA A 30 -12.10 -5.24 -8.21
N ASP A 31 -11.33 -6.29 -7.97
CA ASP A 31 -10.58 -7.08 -8.95
C ASP A 31 -9.36 -6.40 -9.57
N GLN A 32 -9.10 -5.13 -9.25
CA GLN A 32 -7.85 -4.49 -9.69
C GLN A 32 -6.65 -5.06 -8.94
N ILE A 33 -5.52 -5.09 -9.62
CA ILE A 33 -4.28 -5.68 -9.13
C ILE A 33 -3.18 -4.64 -9.15
N ILE A 34 -2.38 -4.62 -8.08
CA ILE A 34 -1.05 -4.01 -8.10
C ILE A 34 -0.07 -5.16 -8.30
N PRO A 35 0.63 -5.20 -9.45
CA PRO A 35 1.46 -6.36 -9.79
C PRO A 35 2.66 -6.49 -8.87
N THR A 36 3.25 -7.69 -8.87
CA THR A 36 4.40 -8.02 -8.03
C THR A 36 5.56 -7.06 -8.31
N HIS A 37 6.09 -6.49 -7.25
CA HIS A 37 7.23 -5.59 -7.29
C HIS A 37 7.96 -5.62 -5.95
N ASP A 38 9.11 -5.00 -5.89
CA ASP A 38 9.83 -4.81 -4.64
C ASP A 38 10.41 -3.39 -4.58
N THR A 39 10.98 -3.04 -3.43
CA THR A 39 11.64 -1.76 -3.25
C THR A 39 12.80 -1.92 -2.27
N SER A 40 13.79 -1.06 -2.38
CA SER A 40 14.91 -1.01 -1.43
C SER A 40 14.55 -0.33 -0.11
N MET A 41 13.33 0.17 0.01
CA MET A 41 12.84 0.82 1.23
C MET A 41 12.07 -0.15 2.11
N SER A 42 12.00 0.15 3.41
CA SER A 42 11.06 -0.50 4.32
C SER A 42 9.66 -0.01 4.02
N VAL A 43 8.66 -0.89 4.12
CA VAL A 43 7.29 -0.56 3.73
C VAL A 43 6.33 -0.89 4.86
N VAL A 44 5.40 0.03 5.10
CA VAL A 44 4.24 -0.22 5.97
C VAL A 44 2.99 0.03 5.13
N VAL A 45 2.08 -0.93 5.11
CA VAL A 45 0.81 -0.83 4.39
C VAL A 45 -0.31 -0.80 5.41
N VAL A 46 -1.15 0.22 5.31
CA VAL A 46 -2.31 0.40 6.18
C VAL A 46 -3.55 0.45 5.31
N ILE A 47 -4.45 -0.51 5.48
CA ILE A 47 -5.73 -0.49 4.78
C ILE A 47 -6.77 0.19 5.70
N TYR A 48 -7.54 1.12 5.16
CA TYR A 48 -8.56 1.80 5.95
C TYR A 48 -9.97 1.69 5.37
N GLU A 49 -10.10 1.10 4.18
CA GLU A 49 -11.41 0.82 3.57
C GLU A 49 -11.28 -0.40 2.66
N GLY A 50 -12.28 -1.28 2.69
CA GLY A 50 -12.34 -2.42 1.77
C GLY A 50 -11.69 -3.69 2.29
N GLU A 51 -11.28 -4.54 1.35
CA GLU A 51 -10.69 -5.84 1.64
C GLU A 51 -9.78 -6.24 0.49
N VAL A 52 -8.57 -6.70 0.81
CA VAL A 52 -7.52 -6.95 -0.18
C VAL A 52 -6.81 -8.25 0.14
N ILE A 53 -6.47 -9.02 -0.91
CA ILE A 53 -5.53 -10.14 -0.79
C ILE A 53 -4.15 -9.55 -1.02
N PHE A 54 -3.31 -9.62 0.01
CA PHE A 54 -1.93 -9.13 -0.03
C PHE A 54 -0.99 -10.31 -0.08
N THR A 55 -0.11 -10.36 -1.08
CA THR A 55 0.84 -11.44 -1.25
C THR A 55 2.24 -10.93 -0.92
N GLU A 56 2.89 -11.56 0.04
CA GLU A 56 4.27 -11.31 0.44
C GLU A 56 5.07 -12.56 0.09
N GLU A 57 5.86 -12.48 -0.98
CA GLU A 57 6.55 -13.62 -1.58
C GLU A 57 5.58 -14.76 -1.85
N ASP A 58 5.65 -15.88 -1.12
CA ASP A 58 4.76 -17.03 -1.30
C ASP A 58 3.61 -17.08 -0.28
N LYS A 59 3.47 -16.04 0.55
CA LYS A 59 2.42 -15.99 1.59
C LYS A 59 1.32 -15.03 1.20
N GLU A 60 0.08 -15.45 1.42
CA GLU A 60 -1.09 -14.62 1.18
C GLU A 60 -1.79 -14.27 2.48
N PHE A 61 -2.20 -13.02 2.58
CA PHE A 61 -2.98 -12.52 3.71
C PHE A 61 -4.21 -11.81 3.16
N THR A 62 -5.37 -12.07 3.74
CA THR A 62 -6.55 -11.23 3.48
C THR A 62 -6.54 -10.14 4.53
N ILE A 63 -6.43 -8.89 4.11
CA ILE A 63 -6.36 -7.75 5.01
C ILE A 63 -7.59 -6.85 4.86
N LYS A 64 -7.99 -6.24 5.96
CA LYS A 64 -9.15 -5.35 6.06
C LYS A 64 -8.84 -4.27 7.09
N PRO A 65 -9.67 -3.22 7.20
CA PRO A 65 -9.38 -2.12 8.14
C PRO A 65 -9.05 -2.62 9.54
N GLY A 66 -7.93 -2.14 10.06
CA GLY A 66 -7.36 -2.61 11.32
C GLY A 66 -6.12 -3.47 11.15
N ASP A 67 -5.86 -3.98 9.94
CA ASP A 67 -4.68 -4.78 9.65
C ASP A 67 -3.55 -3.90 9.11
N ILE A 68 -2.32 -4.29 9.42
CA ILE A 68 -1.11 -3.60 8.98
C ILE A 68 -0.15 -4.64 8.44
N ILE A 69 0.46 -4.35 7.28
CA ILE A 69 1.53 -5.16 6.69
C ILE A 69 2.84 -4.39 6.84
N GLN A 70 3.89 -5.08 7.25
CA GLN A 70 5.24 -4.52 7.29
C GLN A 70 6.14 -5.38 6.41
N LEU A 71 6.93 -4.73 5.56
CA LEU A 71 7.86 -5.41 4.66
C LEU A 71 9.26 -4.86 4.84
N ASP A 72 10.23 -5.76 4.98
CA ASP A 72 11.64 -5.40 4.93
C ASP A 72 12.04 -5.06 3.49
N PRO A 73 13.13 -4.31 3.30
CA PRO A 73 13.62 -4.01 1.95
C PRO A 73 13.83 -5.27 1.11
N GLY A 74 13.45 -5.22 -0.15
CA GLY A 74 13.66 -6.30 -1.10
C GLY A 74 12.61 -7.40 -1.12
N ILE A 75 11.58 -7.30 -0.29
CA ILE A 75 10.52 -8.33 -0.24
C ILE A 75 9.55 -8.09 -1.40
N ALA A 76 9.44 -9.08 -2.28
CA ALA A 76 8.49 -9.02 -3.40
C ALA A 76 7.06 -9.13 -2.88
N HIS A 77 6.18 -8.28 -3.41
CA HIS A 77 4.79 -8.22 -2.94
C HIS A 77 3.86 -7.75 -4.04
N SER A 78 2.60 -8.13 -3.89
CA SER A 78 1.51 -7.73 -4.78
C SER A 78 0.22 -7.67 -3.99
N LEU A 79 -0.81 -7.10 -4.60
CA LEU A 79 -2.13 -7.12 -3.99
C LEU A 79 -3.23 -7.14 -5.03
N LYS A 80 -4.38 -7.67 -4.62
CA LYS A 80 -5.59 -7.71 -5.43
C LYS A 80 -6.77 -7.30 -4.56
N ALA A 81 -7.54 -6.32 -5.02
CA ALA A 81 -8.73 -5.89 -4.28
C ALA A 81 -9.86 -6.89 -4.42
N ILE A 82 -10.43 -7.33 -3.30
CA ILE A 82 -11.65 -8.15 -3.29
C ILE A 82 -12.85 -7.26 -3.55
N LYS A 83 -12.82 -6.05 -3.01
CA LYS A 83 -13.85 -5.03 -3.23
C LYS A 83 -13.15 -3.67 -3.29
N ASP A 84 -13.89 -2.61 -3.58
CA ASP A 84 -13.30 -1.27 -3.64
C ASP A 84 -12.57 -0.98 -2.34
N SER A 85 -11.30 -0.61 -2.43
CA SER A 85 -10.41 -0.53 -1.28
C SER A 85 -9.54 0.70 -1.33
N LYS A 86 -9.16 1.19 -0.15
CA LYS A 86 -8.27 2.33 0.01
C LYS A 86 -7.20 2.01 1.03
N LEU A 87 -5.96 2.27 0.66
CA LEU A 87 -4.79 1.93 1.47
C LEU A 87 -3.79 3.08 1.47
N MET A 88 -3.00 3.12 2.53
CA MET A 88 -1.80 3.95 2.60
C MET A 88 -0.58 3.05 2.53
N VAL A 89 0.38 3.42 1.70
CA VAL A 89 1.68 2.74 1.61
C VAL A 89 2.74 3.74 2.01
N ILE A 90 3.45 3.43 3.09
CA ILE A 90 4.50 4.30 3.63
C ILE A 90 5.83 3.61 3.40
N LYS A 91 6.65 4.19 2.53
CA LYS A 91 7.99 3.70 2.22
C LYS A 91 9.02 4.61 2.87
N SER A 92 9.95 4.02 3.59
CA SER A 92 10.95 4.76 4.36
C SER A 92 12.33 4.20 4.13
N ASP A 93 13.29 5.08 3.93
CA ASP A 93 14.71 4.72 3.86
C ASP A 93 15.30 4.90 5.25
N LEU A 94 15.42 3.80 5.96
CA LEU A 94 15.83 3.78 7.38
C LEU A 94 17.32 3.49 7.50
N LYS A 95 18.13 4.39 7.00
CA LYS A 95 19.58 4.26 7.10
C LYS A 95 20.14 4.88 8.36
#